data_99dbe0c4c5835dc44303bcb5bf55ee7d
#
_entry.id   99dbe0c4c5835dc44303bcb5bf55ee7d
#
_cell.length_a   1.000
_cell.length_b   1.000
_cell.length_c   1.000
_cell.angle_alpha   90.00
_cell.angle_beta   90.00
_cell.angle_gamma   90.00
#
_symmetry.space_group_name_H-M   'P 1'
#
loop_
_entity.id
_entity.type
_entity.pdbx_description
1 polymer ?
#
loop_
_entity_poly.entity_id
_entity_poly.type
_entity_poly.pdbx_seq_one_letter_code
_entity_poly.pdbx_strand_id
1 'polypeptide(L)'
;MFMPELLDPIHEFSRQSIDFSRRIAIMAVINRTPDSFYDAGSTFGLDQAVSAALQAVNDGADWVDIGGVPFSPGPELAWEEEAERIVPVIQAVREYSDAIISADTFQPRVAQAAIDAGADVINDTTGLAYPELAEVVAKNNVHLVITHSLAKPRTIYPRPHYADVVADVRQYLKDKIELAIAAGISPSKIIVDPGHDLNKNTQHTLEITKNFQAFADLGFPALAAVSNKDFIGETLDLPKSERALGSMVAATICAMNGARILRMHNIPESVQTVRLIEAAQGWREPAYQIHNMGDVNPPAHPEREPSK
;
A
#
# COMPACT_ATOMS: atom_id res chain seq x y z
N MET A 1 12.49 16.21 7.27
CA MET A 1 11.37 15.50 6.61
C MET A 1 10.55 16.47 5.78
N PHE A 2 10.20 16.11 4.56
CA PHE A 2 9.24 16.88 3.76
C PHE A 2 7.82 16.67 4.27
N MET A 3 7.09 17.78 4.46
CA MET A 3 5.70 17.78 4.92
C MET A 3 4.82 18.18 3.74
N PRO A 4 4.11 17.24 3.10
CA PRO A 4 3.20 17.60 2.03
C PRO A 4 2.02 18.41 2.56
N GLU A 5 1.62 19.43 1.80
CA GLU A 5 0.38 20.16 2.05
C GLU A 5 -0.77 19.35 1.41
N LEU A 6 -1.50 18.61 2.24
CA LEU A 6 -2.61 17.79 1.80
C LEU A 6 -3.89 18.62 1.67
N LEU A 7 -4.64 18.46 0.57
CA LEU A 7 -5.93 19.13 0.37
C LEU A 7 -6.94 18.70 1.44
N ASP A 8 -6.98 17.39 1.72
CA ASP A 8 -7.77 16.79 2.78
C ASP A 8 -6.86 15.84 3.57
N PRO A 9 -6.37 16.22 4.77
CA PRO A 9 -5.45 15.38 5.52
C PRO A 9 -6.15 14.23 6.26
N ILE A 10 -7.46 14.34 6.55
CA ILE A 10 -8.21 13.34 7.30
C ILE A 10 -9.06 12.53 6.33
N HIS A 11 -8.74 11.24 6.24
CA HIS A 11 -9.49 10.30 5.41
C HIS A 11 -10.37 9.41 6.29
N GLU A 12 -11.68 9.45 6.02
CA GLU A 12 -12.70 8.65 6.71
C GLU A 12 -12.95 7.34 5.94
N PHE A 13 -12.61 6.22 6.54
CA PHE A 13 -12.93 4.87 6.06
C PHE A 13 -14.19 4.35 6.80
N SER A 14 -14.67 3.15 6.47
CA SER A 14 -15.93 2.65 7.02
C SER A 14 -15.91 2.47 8.56
N ARG A 15 -14.76 2.13 9.13
CA ARG A 15 -14.63 1.80 10.56
C ARG A 15 -13.57 2.59 11.31
N GLN A 16 -12.74 3.36 10.63
CA GLN A 16 -11.70 4.18 11.24
C GLN A 16 -11.35 5.39 10.36
N SER A 17 -10.62 6.34 10.93
CA SER A 17 -10.08 7.49 10.21
C SER A 17 -8.57 7.58 10.39
N ILE A 18 -7.88 8.16 9.41
CA ILE A 18 -6.46 8.45 9.46
C ILE A 18 -6.20 9.92 9.16
N ASP A 19 -5.49 10.60 10.06
CA ASP A 19 -4.93 11.92 9.83
C ASP A 19 -3.53 11.79 9.21
N PHE A 20 -3.46 11.86 7.89
CA PHE A 20 -2.21 11.76 7.13
C PHE A 20 -1.29 12.98 7.30
N SER A 21 -1.70 14.05 7.99
CA SER A 21 -0.80 15.17 8.31
C SER A 21 0.29 14.76 9.30
N ARG A 22 0.00 13.78 10.17
CA ARG A 22 0.90 13.32 11.25
C ARG A 22 0.92 11.81 11.45
N ARG A 23 0.53 11.02 10.45
CA ARG A 23 0.57 9.57 10.50
C ARG A 23 1.06 8.98 9.19
N ILE A 24 1.81 7.89 9.28
CA ILE A 24 2.22 7.05 8.16
C ILE A 24 1.53 5.70 8.34
N ALA A 25 0.58 5.37 7.47
CA ALA A 25 -0.13 4.10 7.51
C ALA A 25 0.72 2.96 6.93
N ILE A 26 0.61 1.78 7.52
CA ILE A 26 1.23 0.55 7.04
C ILE A 26 0.17 -0.31 6.38
N MET A 27 0.34 -0.58 5.08
CA MET A 27 -0.52 -1.39 4.24
C MET A 27 0.14 -2.75 4.00
N ALA A 28 -0.41 -3.80 4.59
CA ALA A 28 0.10 -5.16 4.46
C ALA A 28 -0.35 -5.80 3.14
N VAL A 29 0.58 -6.43 2.42
CA VAL A 29 0.29 -7.14 1.16
C VAL A 29 -0.22 -8.55 1.45
N ILE A 30 -1.43 -8.86 1.00
CA ILE A 30 -2.06 -10.18 1.11
C ILE A 30 -2.39 -10.70 -0.29
N ASN A 31 -1.53 -11.55 -0.82
CA ASN A 31 -1.73 -12.14 -2.14
C ASN A 31 -2.41 -13.50 -2.03
N ARG A 32 -3.54 -13.68 -2.71
CA ARG A 32 -4.19 -14.97 -2.92
C ARG A 32 -4.03 -15.42 -4.38
N THR A 33 -2.79 -15.73 -4.73
CA THR A 33 -2.45 -16.27 -6.06
C THR A 33 -1.99 -17.71 -5.95
N PRO A 34 -2.14 -18.56 -7.00
CA PRO A 34 -1.66 -19.94 -6.99
C PRO A 34 -0.19 -20.09 -6.61
N ASP A 35 0.64 -19.12 -7.01
CA ASP A 35 2.08 -19.11 -6.72
C ASP A 35 2.41 -18.74 -5.26
N SER A 36 1.46 -18.13 -4.54
CA SER A 36 1.65 -17.72 -3.15
C SER A 36 1.33 -18.83 -2.15
N PHE A 37 0.54 -19.83 -2.55
CA PHE A 37 0.11 -20.93 -1.69
C PHE A 37 0.16 -22.23 -2.50
N TYR A 38 1.28 -22.95 -2.42
CA TYR A 38 1.52 -24.19 -3.14
C TYR A 38 0.57 -25.30 -2.65
N ASP A 39 -0.38 -25.71 -3.53
CA ASP A 39 -1.11 -26.98 -3.55
C ASP A 39 -1.76 -27.57 -2.27
N ALA A 40 -2.83 -26.94 -1.74
CA ALA A 40 -3.69 -27.67 -0.79
C ALA A 40 -5.21 -27.36 -0.90
N GLY A 41 -5.72 -27.06 -2.09
CA GLY A 41 -7.14 -26.83 -2.33
C GLY A 41 -7.60 -25.40 -1.97
N SER A 42 -8.74 -24.97 -2.55
CA SER A 42 -9.26 -23.60 -2.45
C SER A 42 -9.57 -23.13 -1.01
N THR A 43 -9.99 -24.04 -0.15
CA THR A 43 -10.33 -23.76 1.26
C THR A 43 -9.08 -23.47 2.09
N PHE A 44 -8.02 -24.27 1.93
CA PHE A 44 -6.78 -24.08 2.66
C PHE A 44 -6.10 -22.73 2.30
N GLY A 45 -6.12 -22.35 1.02
CA GLY A 45 -5.63 -21.06 0.58
C GLY A 45 -6.44 -19.87 1.13
N LEU A 46 -7.75 -20.02 1.39
CA LEU A 46 -8.58 -19.02 2.03
C LEU A 46 -8.17 -18.82 3.49
N ASP A 47 -8.10 -19.89 4.27
CA ASP A 47 -7.77 -19.83 5.70
C ASP A 47 -6.38 -19.24 5.93
N GLN A 48 -5.42 -19.56 5.06
CA GLN A 48 -4.07 -18.98 5.11
C GLN A 48 -4.08 -17.47 4.82
N ALA A 49 -4.82 -17.03 3.79
CA ALA A 49 -4.90 -15.61 3.45
C ALA A 49 -5.58 -14.80 4.57
N VAL A 50 -6.66 -15.32 5.14
CA VAL A 50 -7.36 -14.71 6.28
C VAL A 50 -6.44 -14.66 7.51
N SER A 51 -5.77 -15.77 7.83
CA SER A 51 -4.83 -15.81 8.95
C SER A 51 -3.67 -14.83 8.77
N ALA A 52 -3.10 -14.74 7.57
CA ALA A 52 -2.03 -13.78 7.26
C ALA A 52 -2.50 -12.32 7.39
N ALA A 53 -3.73 -12.01 6.94
CA ALA A 53 -4.30 -10.68 7.06
C ALA A 53 -4.53 -10.30 8.53
N LEU A 54 -5.15 -11.17 9.32
CA LEU A 54 -5.39 -10.93 10.74
C LEU A 54 -4.07 -10.86 11.54
N GLN A 55 -3.07 -11.68 11.19
CA GLN A 55 -1.74 -11.59 11.79
C GLN A 55 -1.08 -10.25 11.48
N ALA A 56 -1.15 -9.77 10.22
CA ALA A 56 -0.59 -8.48 9.85
C ALA A 56 -1.22 -7.33 10.67
N VAL A 57 -2.53 -7.37 10.89
CA VAL A 57 -3.24 -6.40 11.75
C VAL A 57 -2.76 -6.51 13.20
N ASN A 58 -2.64 -7.72 13.75
CA ASN A 58 -2.11 -7.93 15.11
C ASN A 58 -0.66 -7.44 15.25
N ASP A 59 0.14 -7.54 14.20
CA ASP A 59 1.52 -7.03 14.15
C ASP A 59 1.57 -5.50 14.00
N GLY A 60 0.44 -4.84 13.78
CA GLY A 60 0.28 -3.40 13.78
C GLY A 60 0.11 -2.75 12.40
N ALA A 61 -0.26 -3.51 11.37
CA ALA A 61 -0.71 -2.92 10.11
C ALA A 61 -2.04 -2.17 10.29
N ASP A 62 -2.14 -1.00 9.69
CA ASP A 62 -3.38 -0.19 9.66
C ASP A 62 -4.36 -0.70 8.61
N TRP A 63 -3.82 -1.39 7.60
CA TRP A 63 -4.46 -1.65 6.33
C TRP A 63 -4.00 -2.99 5.77
N VAL A 64 -4.92 -3.76 5.19
CA VAL A 64 -4.61 -4.98 4.44
C VAL A 64 -5.05 -4.84 2.99
N ASP A 65 -4.16 -5.17 2.06
CA ASP A 65 -4.37 -5.07 0.62
C ASP A 65 -4.48 -6.45 0.00
N ILE A 66 -5.68 -6.83 -0.44
CA ILE A 66 -6.03 -8.18 -0.85
C ILE A 66 -6.07 -8.25 -2.38
N GLY A 67 -5.14 -9.02 -2.97
CA GLY A 67 -5.02 -9.21 -4.41
C GLY A 67 -5.14 -10.68 -4.84
N GLY A 68 -5.85 -10.90 -5.97
CA GLY A 68 -6.08 -12.22 -6.55
C GLY A 68 -5.38 -12.47 -7.90
N VAL A 69 -4.78 -11.43 -8.52
CA VAL A 69 -4.15 -11.48 -9.84
C VAL A 69 -2.64 -11.46 -9.73
N PRO A 70 -1.93 -12.50 -10.22
CA PRO A 70 -0.47 -12.44 -10.29
C PRO A 70 0.01 -11.32 -11.22
N PHE A 71 1.08 -10.63 -10.85
CA PHE A 71 1.69 -9.60 -11.71
C PHE A 71 2.44 -10.16 -12.91
N SER A 72 2.96 -11.40 -12.80
CA SER A 72 3.73 -12.08 -13.85
C SER A 72 2.92 -12.23 -15.15
N PRO A 73 3.55 -12.14 -16.34
CA PRO A 73 2.88 -12.35 -17.61
C PRO A 73 2.15 -13.67 -17.67
N GLY A 74 0.98 -13.68 -18.32
CA GLY A 74 0.15 -14.88 -18.47
C GLY A 74 -1.23 -14.57 -19.03
N PRO A 75 -2.14 -15.56 -19.13
CA PRO A 75 -3.50 -15.32 -19.59
C PRO A 75 -4.23 -14.35 -18.67
N GLU A 76 -5.09 -13.52 -19.24
CA GLU A 76 -5.98 -12.63 -18.48
C GLU A 76 -6.91 -13.48 -17.61
N LEU A 77 -7.10 -13.06 -16.36
CA LEU A 77 -7.98 -13.74 -15.42
C LEU A 77 -9.42 -13.28 -15.64
N ALA A 78 -10.37 -14.23 -15.68
CA ALA A 78 -11.79 -13.89 -15.72
C ALA A 78 -12.19 -13.18 -14.42
N TRP A 79 -13.10 -12.21 -14.50
CA TRP A 79 -13.51 -11.42 -13.32
C TRP A 79 -14.17 -12.31 -12.24
N GLU A 80 -14.90 -13.36 -12.65
CA GLU A 80 -15.49 -14.33 -11.74
C GLU A 80 -14.42 -15.04 -10.90
N GLU A 81 -13.35 -15.49 -11.54
CA GLU A 81 -12.26 -16.18 -10.87
C GLU A 81 -11.48 -15.24 -9.93
N GLU A 82 -11.25 -14.00 -10.33
CA GLU A 82 -10.64 -12.99 -9.45
C GLU A 82 -11.53 -12.73 -8.23
N ALA A 83 -12.84 -12.51 -8.43
CA ALA A 83 -13.79 -12.30 -7.36
C ALA A 83 -13.85 -13.51 -6.38
N GLU A 84 -13.88 -14.74 -6.88
CA GLU A 84 -13.82 -15.96 -6.07
C GLU A 84 -12.56 -16.05 -5.20
N ARG A 85 -11.46 -15.44 -5.65
CA ARG A 85 -10.23 -15.41 -4.88
C ARG A 85 -10.26 -14.38 -3.77
N ILE A 86 -10.73 -13.14 -4.01
CA ILE A 86 -10.58 -12.04 -3.05
C ILE A 86 -11.80 -11.81 -2.17
N VAL A 87 -13.02 -11.97 -2.69
CA VAL A 87 -14.27 -11.65 -1.95
C VAL A 87 -14.41 -12.45 -0.65
N PRO A 88 -14.20 -13.79 -0.61
CA PRO A 88 -14.29 -14.52 0.65
C PRO A 88 -13.25 -14.11 1.69
N VAL A 89 -12.04 -13.67 1.26
CA VAL A 89 -11.02 -13.17 2.18
C VAL A 89 -11.46 -11.84 2.78
N ILE A 90 -11.96 -10.91 1.95
CA ILE A 90 -12.48 -9.61 2.41
C ILE A 90 -13.58 -9.80 3.44
N GLN A 91 -14.57 -10.66 3.16
CA GLN A 91 -15.67 -10.95 4.08
C GLN A 91 -15.19 -11.48 5.43
N ALA A 92 -14.30 -12.49 5.40
CA ALA A 92 -13.77 -13.10 6.61
C ALA A 92 -12.90 -12.11 7.42
N VAL A 93 -12.04 -11.32 6.79
CA VAL A 93 -11.24 -10.30 7.49
C VAL A 93 -12.13 -9.24 8.10
N ARG A 94 -13.17 -8.79 7.38
CA ARG A 94 -14.11 -7.77 7.86
C ARG A 94 -14.94 -8.24 9.06
N GLU A 95 -15.21 -9.53 9.19
CA GLU A 95 -15.91 -10.10 10.34
C GLU A 95 -15.09 -9.98 11.64
N TYR A 96 -13.76 -10.10 11.55
CA TYR A 96 -12.88 -10.15 12.73
C TYR A 96 -11.99 -8.92 12.92
N SER A 97 -12.06 -7.91 12.03
CA SER A 97 -11.16 -6.76 12.08
C SER A 97 -11.82 -5.47 11.62
N ASP A 98 -11.44 -4.37 12.27
CA ASP A 98 -11.78 -3.01 11.86
C ASP A 98 -10.69 -2.36 10.98
N ALA A 99 -9.64 -3.11 10.61
CA ALA A 99 -8.59 -2.62 9.71
C ALA A 99 -9.17 -2.11 8.38
N ILE A 100 -8.48 -1.17 7.74
CA ILE A 100 -8.82 -0.76 6.37
C ILE A 100 -8.56 -1.94 5.45
N ILE A 101 -9.52 -2.24 4.56
CA ILE A 101 -9.38 -3.30 3.56
C ILE A 101 -9.39 -2.68 2.18
N SER A 102 -8.34 -2.93 1.39
CA SER A 102 -8.35 -2.66 -0.04
C SER A 102 -8.43 -3.93 -0.86
N ALA A 103 -9.08 -3.80 -2.02
CA ALA A 103 -9.03 -4.79 -3.08
C ALA A 103 -8.06 -4.31 -4.17
N ASP A 104 -6.97 -5.06 -4.40
CA ASP A 104 -6.03 -4.84 -5.52
C ASP A 104 -6.67 -5.42 -6.78
N THR A 105 -7.42 -4.58 -7.48
CA THR A 105 -8.15 -4.91 -8.71
C THR A 105 -8.35 -3.70 -9.60
N PHE A 106 -8.36 -3.93 -10.90
CA PHE A 106 -8.69 -2.94 -11.92
C PHE A 106 -10.01 -3.24 -12.66
N GLN A 107 -10.67 -4.38 -12.32
CA GLN A 107 -11.90 -4.81 -12.97
C GLN A 107 -13.13 -4.22 -12.25
N PRO A 108 -14.01 -3.44 -12.94
CA PRO A 108 -15.15 -2.79 -12.29
C PRO A 108 -16.11 -3.75 -11.58
N ARG A 109 -16.31 -4.96 -12.14
CA ARG A 109 -17.19 -5.98 -11.54
C ARG A 109 -16.58 -6.58 -10.28
N VAL A 110 -15.27 -6.82 -10.27
CA VAL A 110 -14.56 -7.31 -9.08
C VAL A 110 -14.55 -6.24 -8.01
N ALA A 111 -14.30 -4.98 -8.38
CA ALA A 111 -14.37 -3.85 -7.45
C ALA A 111 -15.74 -3.73 -6.78
N GLN A 112 -16.85 -3.84 -7.55
CA GLN A 112 -18.18 -3.82 -6.95
C GLN A 112 -18.38 -4.97 -5.97
N ALA A 113 -17.99 -6.20 -6.34
CA ALA A 113 -18.13 -7.35 -5.46
C ALA A 113 -17.27 -7.23 -4.17
N ALA A 114 -16.07 -6.68 -4.29
CA ALA A 114 -15.18 -6.40 -3.16
C ALA A 114 -15.77 -5.34 -2.21
N ILE A 115 -16.34 -4.28 -2.74
CA ILE A 115 -17.01 -3.21 -1.97
C ILE A 115 -18.24 -3.80 -1.24
N ASP A 116 -19.05 -4.58 -1.91
CA ASP A 116 -20.22 -5.25 -1.33
C ASP A 116 -19.80 -6.22 -0.21
N ALA A 117 -18.59 -6.77 -0.27
CA ALA A 117 -17.99 -7.63 0.74
C ALA A 117 -17.36 -6.86 1.92
N GLY A 118 -17.23 -5.54 1.82
CA GLY A 118 -16.71 -4.67 2.88
C GLY A 118 -15.33 -4.07 2.64
N ALA A 119 -14.85 -3.99 1.39
CA ALA A 119 -13.66 -3.22 1.05
C ALA A 119 -13.91 -1.71 1.19
N ASP A 120 -12.95 -1.00 1.78
CA ASP A 120 -12.97 0.46 1.96
C ASP A 120 -12.32 1.19 0.78
N VAL A 121 -11.47 0.49 0.05
CA VAL A 121 -10.56 1.07 -0.95
C VAL A 121 -10.45 0.14 -2.16
N ILE A 122 -10.39 0.73 -3.35
CA ILE A 122 -9.94 0.03 -4.55
C ILE A 122 -8.51 0.47 -4.84
N ASN A 123 -7.59 -0.48 -4.89
CA ASN A 123 -6.19 -0.27 -5.26
C ASN A 123 -6.02 -0.61 -6.75
N ASP A 124 -6.11 0.42 -7.59
CA ASP A 124 -6.01 0.26 -9.05
C ASP A 124 -4.58 0.43 -9.52
N THR A 125 -3.93 -0.69 -9.80
CA THR A 125 -2.55 -0.75 -10.31
C THR A 125 -2.43 -0.46 -11.81
N THR A 126 -3.53 -0.06 -12.48
CA THR A 126 -3.54 0.29 -13.90
C THR A 126 -3.73 1.79 -14.16
N GLY A 127 -4.00 2.56 -13.12
CA GLY A 127 -4.23 4.00 -13.22
C GLY A 127 -5.45 4.36 -14.05
N LEU A 128 -6.58 3.76 -13.75
CA LEU A 128 -7.85 3.95 -14.44
C LEU A 128 -7.75 3.65 -15.95
N ALA A 129 -7.15 2.49 -16.29
CA ALA A 129 -7.20 1.97 -17.65
C ALA A 129 -8.63 1.58 -18.06
N TYR A 130 -9.50 1.34 -17.09
CA TYR A 130 -10.95 1.14 -17.27
C TYR A 130 -11.71 2.29 -16.61
N PRO A 131 -12.22 3.26 -17.39
CA PRO A 131 -12.92 4.42 -16.85
C PRO A 131 -14.14 4.08 -15.99
N GLU A 132 -14.81 2.96 -16.28
CA GLU A 132 -15.97 2.46 -15.55
C GLU A 132 -15.64 2.14 -14.08
N LEU A 133 -14.37 1.88 -13.76
CA LEU A 133 -13.92 1.68 -12.39
C LEU A 133 -14.12 2.95 -11.54
N ALA A 134 -13.84 4.12 -12.11
CA ALA A 134 -14.05 5.38 -11.43
C ALA A 134 -15.53 5.62 -11.10
N GLU A 135 -16.46 5.22 -11.99
CA GLU A 135 -17.91 5.30 -11.74
C GLU A 135 -18.35 4.40 -10.58
N VAL A 136 -17.80 3.16 -10.52
CA VAL A 136 -18.06 2.23 -9.40
C VAL A 136 -17.58 2.82 -8.09
N VAL A 137 -16.35 3.34 -8.03
CA VAL A 137 -15.77 3.94 -6.82
C VAL A 137 -16.59 5.16 -6.38
N ALA A 138 -16.91 6.08 -7.30
CA ALA A 138 -17.70 7.27 -7.01
C ALA A 138 -19.09 6.94 -6.46
N LYS A 139 -19.80 6.01 -7.12
CA LYS A 139 -21.15 5.58 -6.73
C LYS A 139 -21.19 5.00 -5.32
N ASN A 140 -20.17 4.26 -4.92
CA ASN A 140 -20.08 3.61 -3.61
C ASN A 140 -19.36 4.47 -2.56
N ASN A 141 -18.87 5.65 -2.92
CA ASN A 141 -18.16 6.59 -2.04
C ASN A 141 -17.00 5.95 -1.24
N VAL A 142 -16.27 5.03 -1.87
CA VAL A 142 -15.06 4.39 -1.32
C VAL A 142 -13.79 5.11 -1.80
N HIS A 143 -12.63 4.76 -1.23
CA HIS A 143 -11.36 5.34 -1.65
C HIS A 143 -10.80 4.67 -2.90
N LEU A 144 -9.97 5.42 -3.63
CA LEU A 144 -9.24 4.96 -4.81
C LEU A 144 -7.74 5.23 -4.65
N VAL A 145 -6.92 4.21 -4.80
CA VAL A 145 -5.48 4.37 -5.07
C VAL A 145 -5.29 4.40 -6.58
N ILE A 146 -4.69 5.48 -7.07
CA ILE A 146 -4.35 5.67 -8.49
C ILE A 146 -2.86 5.40 -8.66
N THR A 147 -2.51 4.28 -9.27
CA THR A 147 -1.10 3.89 -9.48
C THR A 147 -0.64 4.19 -10.89
N HIS A 148 0.54 4.78 -11.03
CA HIS A 148 1.17 4.92 -12.35
C HIS A 148 1.63 3.58 -12.89
N SER A 149 1.06 3.15 -14.01
CA SER A 149 1.49 2.01 -14.81
C SER A 149 1.22 2.27 -16.29
N LEU A 150 2.11 1.79 -17.17
CA LEU A 150 1.96 1.92 -18.63
C LEU A 150 1.31 0.68 -19.27
N ALA A 151 1.09 -0.38 -18.48
CA ALA A 151 0.49 -1.60 -18.96
C ALA A 151 -0.28 -2.32 -17.85
N LYS A 152 -1.25 -3.14 -18.26
CA LYS A 152 -2.06 -3.95 -17.34
C LYS A 152 -1.24 -5.10 -16.75
N PRO A 153 -1.60 -5.61 -15.57
CA PRO A 153 -1.09 -6.89 -15.08
C PRO A 153 -1.23 -8.00 -16.14
N ARG A 154 -0.41 -9.05 -16.03
CA ARG A 154 -0.39 -10.21 -16.94
C ARG A 154 0.13 -9.94 -18.34
N THR A 155 0.50 -8.70 -18.70
CA THR A 155 1.05 -8.38 -20.02
C THR A 155 2.58 -8.41 -20.02
N ILE A 156 3.18 -8.74 -21.17
CA ILE A 156 4.62 -8.56 -21.38
C ILE A 156 4.86 -7.08 -21.62
N TYR A 157 5.68 -6.46 -20.78
CA TYR A 157 5.99 -5.05 -20.91
C TYR A 157 7.11 -4.82 -21.92
N PRO A 158 6.96 -3.81 -22.79
CA PRO A 158 8.10 -3.32 -23.55
C PRO A 158 9.14 -2.72 -22.59
N ARG A 159 10.39 -2.59 -23.07
CA ARG A 159 11.43 -1.93 -22.29
C ARG A 159 10.99 -0.49 -21.96
N PRO A 160 10.89 -0.10 -20.69
CA PRO A 160 10.38 1.22 -20.32
C PRO A 160 11.35 2.32 -20.77
N HIS A 161 10.78 3.40 -21.31
CA HIS A 161 11.53 4.58 -21.71
C HIS A 161 10.82 5.84 -21.23
N TYR A 162 11.54 6.71 -20.53
CA TYR A 162 11.09 8.01 -20.04
C TYR A 162 12.12 9.06 -20.42
N ALA A 163 11.69 10.25 -20.81
CA ALA A 163 12.56 11.40 -20.97
C ALA A 163 12.97 11.96 -19.59
N ASP A 164 12.00 12.07 -18.70
CA ASP A 164 12.13 12.39 -17.28
C ASP A 164 11.06 11.60 -16.51
N VAL A 165 11.49 10.51 -15.84
CA VAL A 165 10.55 9.61 -15.18
C VAL A 165 9.74 10.29 -14.07
N VAL A 166 10.31 11.26 -13.38
CA VAL A 166 9.63 11.98 -12.29
C VAL A 166 8.56 12.91 -12.85
N ALA A 167 8.92 13.71 -13.87
CA ALA A 167 7.99 14.62 -14.53
C ALA A 167 6.86 13.87 -15.24
N ASP A 168 7.19 12.80 -15.97
CA ASP A 168 6.23 12.00 -16.75
C ASP A 168 5.23 11.32 -15.82
N VAL A 169 5.70 10.67 -14.72
CA VAL A 169 4.84 10.02 -13.73
C VAL A 169 3.98 11.05 -12.98
N ARG A 170 4.55 12.20 -12.62
CA ARG A 170 3.80 13.27 -11.95
C ARG A 170 2.68 13.82 -12.84
N GLN A 171 2.95 14.04 -14.13
CA GLN A 171 1.94 14.51 -15.07
C GLN A 171 0.84 13.47 -15.26
N TYR A 172 1.22 12.19 -15.44
CA TYR A 172 0.25 11.09 -15.53
C TYR A 172 -0.70 11.04 -14.32
N LEU A 173 -0.16 11.13 -13.09
CA LEU A 173 -0.99 11.13 -11.88
C LEU A 173 -1.94 12.32 -11.84
N LYS A 174 -1.50 13.52 -12.25
CA LYS A 174 -2.39 14.70 -12.36
C LYS A 174 -3.57 14.45 -13.30
N ASP A 175 -3.29 13.97 -14.50
CA ASP A 175 -4.33 13.70 -15.50
C ASP A 175 -5.34 12.65 -14.98
N LYS A 176 -4.86 11.65 -14.25
CA LYS A 176 -5.71 10.61 -13.66
C LYS A 176 -6.51 11.08 -12.45
N ILE A 177 -5.96 11.97 -11.63
CA ILE A 177 -6.69 12.65 -10.56
C ILE A 177 -7.85 13.47 -11.14
N GLU A 178 -7.59 14.26 -12.19
CA GLU A 178 -8.64 15.04 -12.87
C GLU A 178 -9.74 14.15 -13.42
N LEU A 179 -9.39 13.01 -14.02
CA LEU A 179 -10.35 12.02 -14.51
C LEU A 179 -11.19 11.44 -13.37
N ALA A 180 -10.56 11.07 -12.25
CA ALA A 180 -11.25 10.52 -11.08
C ALA A 180 -12.25 11.53 -10.48
N ILE A 181 -11.83 12.80 -10.34
CA ILE A 181 -12.71 13.89 -9.86
C ILE A 181 -13.86 14.13 -10.83
N ALA A 182 -13.59 14.14 -12.14
CA ALA A 182 -14.63 14.32 -13.17
C ALA A 182 -15.66 13.18 -13.16
N ALA A 183 -15.26 11.96 -12.77
CA ALA A 183 -16.16 10.82 -12.56
C ALA A 183 -16.97 10.90 -11.25
N GLY A 184 -16.72 11.91 -10.41
CA GLY A 184 -17.45 12.15 -9.16
C GLY A 184 -16.78 11.62 -7.89
N ILE A 185 -15.52 11.18 -7.95
CA ILE A 185 -14.77 10.78 -6.75
C ILE A 185 -14.36 12.05 -5.99
N SER A 186 -14.66 12.10 -4.69
CA SER A 186 -14.24 13.22 -3.83
C SER A 186 -12.70 13.27 -3.73
N PRO A 187 -12.07 14.46 -3.75
CA PRO A 187 -10.64 14.59 -3.48
C PRO A 187 -10.19 13.91 -2.18
N SER A 188 -11.02 13.94 -1.12
CA SER A 188 -10.76 13.26 0.16
C SER A 188 -10.75 11.73 0.08
N LYS A 189 -11.04 11.15 -1.08
CA LYS A 189 -11.07 9.70 -1.33
C LYS A 189 -9.96 9.25 -2.30
N ILE A 190 -9.09 10.15 -2.72
CA ILE A 190 -8.02 9.86 -3.69
C ILE A 190 -6.68 9.69 -2.95
N ILE A 191 -5.95 8.65 -3.33
CA ILE A 191 -4.59 8.33 -2.92
C ILE A 191 -3.78 8.11 -4.19
N VAL A 192 -2.51 8.53 -4.22
CA VAL A 192 -1.64 8.41 -5.40
C VAL A 192 -0.47 7.48 -5.14
N ASP A 193 -0.06 6.70 -6.15
CA ASP A 193 1.10 5.81 -6.11
C ASP A 193 1.95 6.00 -7.39
N PRO A 194 3.22 6.41 -7.30
CA PRO A 194 4.10 6.53 -8.46
C PRO A 194 4.45 5.19 -9.11
N GLY A 195 4.08 4.05 -8.52
CA GLY A 195 4.23 2.72 -9.08
C GLY A 195 5.67 2.25 -9.19
N HIS A 196 6.40 2.11 -8.07
CA HIS A 196 7.75 1.55 -8.03
C HIS A 196 7.81 0.20 -8.75
N ASP A 197 8.79 -0.01 -9.62
CA ASP A 197 9.02 -1.15 -10.52
C ASP A 197 7.90 -1.42 -11.57
N LEU A 198 6.78 -0.73 -11.54
CA LEU A 198 5.74 -0.89 -12.55
C LEU A 198 6.12 -0.14 -13.83
N ASN A 199 6.51 -0.89 -14.88
CA ASN A 199 7.04 -0.35 -16.14
C ASN A 199 8.21 0.63 -15.94
N LYS A 200 9.05 0.36 -14.97
CA LYS A 200 10.23 1.11 -14.62
C LYS A 200 11.40 0.16 -14.40
N ASN A 201 12.58 0.54 -14.86
CA ASN A 201 13.80 -0.17 -14.51
C ASN A 201 14.36 0.33 -13.18
N THR A 202 15.42 -0.28 -12.70
CA THR A 202 16.09 0.05 -11.44
C THR A 202 16.48 1.52 -11.35
N GLN A 203 17.03 2.13 -12.41
CA GLN A 203 17.42 3.54 -12.40
C GLN A 203 16.19 4.45 -12.29
N HIS A 204 15.12 4.16 -13.05
CA HIS A 204 13.87 4.92 -12.95
C HIS A 204 13.27 4.83 -11.56
N THR A 205 13.31 3.64 -10.94
CA THR A 205 12.73 3.43 -9.60
C THR A 205 13.56 4.11 -8.51
N LEU A 206 14.89 4.08 -8.62
CA LEU A 206 15.77 4.84 -7.72
C LEU A 206 15.55 6.36 -7.83
N GLU A 207 15.34 6.87 -9.06
CA GLU A 207 15.07 8.29 -9.29
C GLU A 207 13.72 8.72 -8.70
N ILE A 208 12.67 7.87 -8.81
CA ILE A 208 11.37 8.07 -8.14
C ILE A 208 11.53 8.04 -6.62
N THR A 209 12.26 7.07 -6.06
CA THR A 209 12.49 6.94 -4.62
C THR A 209 13.19 8.19 -4.08
N LYS A 210 14.22 8.68 -4.77
CA LYS A 210 14.96 9.89 -4.41
C LYS A 210 14.10 11.15 -4.44
N ASN A 211 13.24 11.28 -5.46
CA ASN A 211 12.42 12.46 -5.71
C ASN A 211 10.94 12.25 -5.32
N PHE A 212 10.66 11.39 -4.36
CA PHE A 212 9.29 11.03 -3.95
C PHE A 212 8.44 12.25 -3.58
N GLN A 213 9.07 13.31 -3.10
CA GLN A 213 8.45 14.61 -2.81
C GLN A 213 7.60 15.14 -3.99
N ALA A 214 8.02 14.92 -5.24
CA ALA A 214 7.29 15.40 -6.41
C ALA A 214 5.87 14.80 -6.53
N PHE A 215 5.65 13.60 -5.97
CA PHE A 215 4.35 12.93 -5.95
C PHE A 215 3.55 13.29 -4.71
N ALA A 216 4.20 13.38 -3.55
CA ALA A 216 3.60 13.82 -2.30
C ALA A 216 3.08 15.28 -2.40
N ASP A 217 3.72 16.12 -3.22
CA ASP A 217 3.36 17.53 -3.49
C ASP A 217 2.16 17.68 -4.46
N LEU A 218 1.48 16.59 -4.81
CA LEU A 218 0.22 16.63 -5.55
C LEU A 218 -0.98 17.01 -4.69
N GLY A 219 -0.82 17.06 -3.36
CA GLY A 219 -1.86 17.41 -2.41
C GLY A 219 -2.73 16.23 -1.96
N PHE A 220 -2.36 15.01 -2.29
CA PHE A 220 -3.03 13.77 -1.91
C PHE A 220 -2.09 12.87 -1.11
N PRO A 221 -2.59 12.01 -0.20
CA PRO A 221 -1.74 11.03 0.45
C PRO A 221 -1.02 10.16 -0.59
N ALA A 222 0.31 10.12 -0.52
CA ALA A 222 1.12 9.35 -1.46
C ALA A 222 1.52 8.00 -0.85
N LEU A 223 1.29 6.93 -1.62
CA LEU A 223 1.62 5.55 -1.30
C LEU A 223 2.96 5.18 -1.93
N ALA A 224 3.82 4.51 -1.16
CA ALA A 224 5.06 3.92 -1.64
C ALA A 224 5.02 2.40 -1.49
N ALA A 225 5.05 1.69 -2.63
CA ALA A 225 5.08 0.23 -2.70
C ALA A 225 6.49 -0.27 -3.00
N VAL A 226 7.38 -0.25 -2.00
CA VAL A 226 8.83 -0.51 -2.20
C VAL A 226 9.29 -1.89 -1.73
N SER A 227 8.43 -2.64 -1.02
CA SER A 227 8.84 -3.86 -0.33
C SER A 227 9.25 -5.00 -1.27
N ASN A 228 10.45 -5.52 -1.08
CA ASN A 228 11.04 -6.68 -1.76
C ASN A 228 11.13 -6.55 -3.30
N LYS A 229 11.07 -5.31 -3.81
CA LYS A 229 11.08 -4.96 -5.23
C LYS A 229 12.44 -5.27 -5.89
N ASP A 230 12.43 -5.41 -7.23
CA ASP A 230 13.62 -5.81 -7.99
C ASP A 230 14.70 -4.73 -7.98
N PHE A 231 14.33 -3.45 -7.96
CA PHE A 231 15.32 -2.37 -7.85
C PHE A 231 16.20 -2.49 -6.58
N ILE A 232 15.67 -3.03 -5.47
CA ILE A 232 16.45 -3.28 -4.26
C ILE A 232 17.40 -4.46 -4.47
N GLY A 233 16.88 -5.55 -5.05
CA GLY A 233 17.68 -6.73 -5.35
C GLY A 233 18.83 -6.43 -6.29
N GLU A 234 18.58 -5.71 -7.39
CA GLU A 234 19.59 -5.30 -8.34
C GLU A 234 20.60 -4.30 -7.78
N THR A 235 20.17 -3.39 -6.90
CA THR A 235 21.07 -2.42 -6.28
C THR A 235 22.04 -3.07 -5.29
N LEU A 236 21.58 -4.10 -4.57
CA LEU A 236 22.31 -4.69 -3.45
C LEU A 236 22.87 -6.09 -3.76
N ASP A 237 22.60 -6.63 -4.96
CA ASP A 237 22.90 -8.01 -5.34
C ASP A 237 22.30 -9.04 -4.37
N LEU A 238 20.99 -8.89 -4.07
CA LEU A 238 20.30 -9.70 -3.07
C LEU A 238 19.11 -10.47 -3.66
N PRO A 239 18.94 -11.76 -3.29
CA PRO A 239 17.73 -12.51 -3.60
C PRO A 239 16.52 -11.93 -2.86
N LYS A 240 15.30 -12.24 -3.34
CA LYS A 240 14.05 -11.65 -2.82
C LYS A 240 13.88 -11.86 -1.30
N SER A 241 14.33 -12.99 -0.76
CA SER A 241 14.24 -13.34 0.66
C SER A 241 15.12 -12.48 1.58
N GLU A 242 16.09 -11.76 1.05
CA GLU A 242 17.07 -10.98 1.83
C GLU A 242 16.91 -9.47 1.69
N ARG A 243 15.85 -9.01 1.00
CA ARG A 243 15.62 -7.59 0.68
C ARG A 243 14.92 -6.80 1.79
N ALA A 244 14.62 -7.41 2.95
CA ALA A 244 13.86 -6.76 4.02
C ALA A 244 14.51 -5.45 4.51
N LEU A 245 15.81 -5.46 4.82
CA LEU A 245 16.55 -4.27 5.25
C LEU A 245 16.54 -3.17 4.17
N GLY A 246 16.83 -3.53 2.92
CA GLY A 246 16.78 -2.59 1.79
C GLY A 246 15.38 -2.00 1.61
N SER A 247 14.32 -2.80 1.83
CA SER A 247 12.93 -2.34 1.81
C SER A 247 12.66 -1.29 2.89
N MET A 248 13.16 -1.50 4.13
CA MET A 248 13.02 -0.52 5.21
C MET A 248 13.76 0.79 4.90
N VAL A 249 14.94 0.72 4.29
CA VAL A 249 15.70 1.91 3.87
C VAL A 249 14.94 2.67 2.78
N ALA A 250 14.45 2.00 1.74
CA ALA A 250 13.68 2.62 0.67
C ALA A 250 12.36 3.24 1.20
N ALA A 251 11.65 2.52 2.09
CA ALA A 251 10.46 3.03 2.76
C ALA A 251 10.75 4.28 3.60
N THR A 252 11.87 4.29 4.35
CA THR A 252 12.32 5.46 5.12
C THR A 252 12.59 6.66 4.21
N ILE A 253 13.30 6.46 3.09
CA ILE A 253 13.57 7.53 2.12
C ILE A 253 12.24 8.10 1.59
N CYS A 254 11.30 7.26 1.16
CA CYS A 254 9.98 7.69 0.69
C CYS A 254 9.20 8.44 1.79
N ALA A 255 9.16 7.91 3.02
CA ALA A 255 8.49 8.54 4.16
C ALA A 255 9.07 9.93 4.49
N MET A 256 10.41 10.05 4.49
CA MET A 256 11.09 11.33 4.71
C MET A 256 10.84 12.34 3.58
N ASN A 257 10.50 11.86 2.38
CA ASN A 257 10.10 12.65 1.22
C ASN A 257 8.57 12.75 1.03
N GLY A 258 7.78 12.46 2.08
CA GLY A 258 6.35 12.76 2.11
C GLY A 258 5.39 11.61 1.86
N ALA A 259 5.88 10.36 1.71
CA ALA A 259 4.97 9.22 1.70
C ALA A 259 4.17 9.14 3.01
N ARG A 260 2.89 8.81 2.89
CA ARG A 260 1.96 8.67 4.01
C ARG A 260 1.36 7.28 4.12
N ILE A 261 1.58 6.43 3.12
CA ILE A 261 1.20 5.02 3.12
C ILE A 261 2.41 4.21 2.62
N LEU A 262 2.79 3.18 3.36
CA LEU A 262 3.86 2.26 2.98
C LEU A 262 3.25 0.87 2.79
N ARG A 263 3.27 0.36 1.54
CA ARG A 263 2.79 -0.99 1.19
C ARG A 263 3.93 -1.99 1.34
N MET A 264 3.83 -2.85 2.36
CA MET A 264 4.95 -3.65 2.87
C MET A 264 4.58 -5.13 3.07
N HIS A 265 5.59 -6.03 3.06
CA HIS A 265 5.47 -7.44 3.41
C HIS A 265 5.93 -7.72 4.85
N ASN A 266 7.01 -7.08 5.29
CA ASN A 266 7.62 -7.29 6.62
C ASN A 266 6.98 -6.32 7.62
N ILE A 267 5.83 -6.69 8.19
CA ILE A 267 5.01 -5.77 8.99
C ILE A 267 5.68 -5.39 10.32
N PRO A 268 6.23 -6.31 11.13
CA PRO A 268 6.88 -5.93 12.39
C PRO A 268 8.01 -4.90 12.22
N GLU A 269 8.87 -5.08 11.21
CA GLU A 269 9.97 -4.18 10.89
C GLU A 269 9.45 -2.84 10.36
N SER A 270 8.38 -2.87 9.55
CA SER A 270 7.74 -1.66 9.03
C SER A 270 7.13 -0.83 10.16
N VAL A 271 6.46 -1.47 11.12
CA VAL A 271 5.90 -0.81 12.32
C VAL A 271 6.99 -0.16 13.16
N GLN A 272 8.12 -0.84 13.40
CA GLN A 272 9.25 -0.26 14.12
C GLN A 272 9.81 0.95 13.39
N THR A 273 9.98 0.85 12.06
CA THR A 273 10.47 1.92 11.20
C THR A 273 9.56 3.14 11.27
N VAL A 274 8.26 2.96 11.06
CA VAL A 274 7.27 4.06 11.06
C VAL A 274 7.16 4.70 12.45
N ARG A 275 7.06 3.91 13.52
CA ARG A 275 6.97 4.43 14.90
C ARG A 275 8.18 5.27 15.28
N LEU A 276 9.38 4.87 14.84
CA LEU A 276 10.60 5.66 15.09
C LEU A 276 10.58 6.99 14.30
N ILE A 277 10.14 6.96 13.04
CA ILE A 277 9.99 8.18 12.22
C ILE A 277 8.97 9.12 12.87
N GLU A 278 7.79 8.64 13.23
CA GLU A 278 6.73 9.43 13.86
C GLU A 278 7.17 10.04 15.19
N ALA A 279 7.89 9.28 16.03
CA ALA A 279 8.43 9.78 17.28
C ALA A 279 9.51 10.87 17.06
N ALA A 280 10.40 10.66 16.10
CA ALA A 280 11.41 11.65 15.74
C ALA A 280 10.81 12.96 15.17
N GLN A 281 9.60 12.90 14.61
CA GLN A 281 8.85 14.07 14.13
C GLN A 281 7.94 14.69 15.21
N GLY A 282 7.88 14.10 16.41
CA GLY A 282 6.97 14.56 17.48
C GLY A 282 5.49 14.27 17.22
N TRP A 283 5.18 13.31 16.33
CA TRP A 283 3.80 12.91 16.03
C TRP A 283 3.31 11.81 16.97
N ARG A 284 4.23 11.14 17.63
CA ARG A 284 3.99 10.06 18.59
C ARG A 284 4.92 10.19 19.78
N GLU A 285 4.41 9.96 20.97
CA GLU A 285 5.25 9.83 22.16
C GLU A 285 6.05 8.51 22.11
N PRO A 286 7.31 8.51 22.58
CA PRO A 286 8.04 7.27 22.85
C PRO A 286 7.24 6.35 23.78
N ALA A 287 7.38 5.03 23.60
CA ALA A 287 6.69 4.06 24.45
C ALA A 287 7.04 4.20 25.92
N TYR A 288 8.25 4.66 26.24
CA TYR A 288 8.72 5.04 27.55
C TYR A 288 9.95 5.95 27.44
N GLN A 289 10.25 6.69 28.51
CA GLN A 289 11.37 7.63 28.60
C GLN A 289 12.02 7.50 29.97
N ILE A 290 13.10 6.72 30.07
CA ILE A 290 13.87 6.52 31.33
C ILE A 290 15.36 6.79 31.14
N HIS A 291 15.87 6.77 29.91
CA HIS A 291 17.28 6.94 29.62
C HIS A 291 17.74 8.38 29.94
N ASN A 292 18.72 8.52 30.85
CA ASN A 292 19.30 9.82 31.26
C ASN A 292 18.29 10.88 31.76
N MET A 293 17.13 10.48 32.30
CA MET A 293 16.11 11.39 32.81
C MET A 293 16.45 11.97 34.20
N GLY A 294 17.60 11.64 34.79
CA GLY A 294 18.10 12.27 36.03
C GLY A 294 17.50 11.72 37.33
N ASP A 295 16.56 10.81 37.29
CA ASP A 295 15.98 10.19 38.47
C ASP A 295 16.89 9.14 39.07
N VAL A 296 17.07 9.17 40.41
CA VAL A 296 17.89 8.22 41.18
C VAL A 296 17.27 6.81 41.18
N ASN A 297 15.97 6.71 40.90
CA ASN A 297 15.21 5.49 40.68
C ASN A 297 14.35 5.60 39.42
N PRO A 298 14.92 5.32 38.24
CA PRO A 298 14.08 5.27 37.02
C PRO A 298 13.00 4.18 37.21
N PRO A 299 11.79 4.40 36.69
CA PRO A 299 10.75 3.37 36.69
C PRO A 299 11.34 2.09 36.05
N ALA A 300 11.04 0.93 36.64
CA ALA A 300 11.50 -0.34 36.11
C ALA A 300 11.11 -0.42 34.64
N HIS A 301 12.06 -0.81 33.78
CA HIS A 301 11.75 -1.15 32.39
C HIS A 301 10.58 -2.14 32.40
N PRO A 302 9.46 -1.87 31.69
CA PRO A 302 8.40 -2.85 31.60
C PRO A 302 9.01 -4.10 30.97
N GLU A 303 9.25 -5.13 31.77
CA GLU A 303 9.70 -6.41 31.27
C GLU A 303 8.65 -6.89 30.28
N ARG A 304 9.05 -7.07 29.03
CA ARG A 304 8.19 -7.77 28.08
C ARG A 304 8.07 -9.18 28.62
N GLU A 305 6.89 -9.56 29.10
CA GLU A 305 6.60 -10.97 29.29
C GLU A 305 6.92 -11.69 27.97
N PRO A 306 7.69 -12.78 28.02
CA PRO A 306 7.94 -13.55 26.81
C PRO A 306 6.57 -13.96 26.26
N SER A 307 6.31 -13.62 25.01
CA SER A 307 5.10 -14.03 24.30
C SER A 307 4.94 -15.54 24.45
N LYS A 308 3.89 -15.95 25.16
CA LYS A 308 3.50 -17.36 25.28
C LYS A 308 3.00 -17.88 23.94
#